data_3fa7c2cc4c86763fb5a2ffd6df0a08d3
#
_entry.id   3fa7c2cc4c86763fb5a2ffd6df0a08d3
#
_cell.length_a   1.000
_cell.length_b   1.000
_cell.length_c   1.000
_cell.angle_alpha   90.00
_cell.angle_beta   90.00
_cell.angle_gamma   90.00
#
_symmetry.space_group_name_H-M   'P 1'
#
loop_
_entity.id
_entity.type
_entity.pdbx_description
1 polymer ?
#
loop_
_entity_poly.entity_id
_entity_poly.type
_entity_poly.pdbx_seq_one_letter_code
_entity_poly.pdbx_strand_id
1 'polypeptide(L)'
;MITFEYRFDIVPGKTAEYEKYLKGQGKNIWTKYKGVKAVRKYKSMLGGSSPQRVVQVDLDSLASLERILSDPGFKKAKEKFHSLVTHVTDSLLISV
;
A
#
# COMPACT_ATOMS: atom_id res chain seq x y z
N MET A 1 13.44 -11.04 -7.46
CA MET A 1 12.15 -10.46 -7.01
C MET A 1 12.39 -9.51 -5.85
N ILE A 2 11.68 -8.40 -5.84
CA ILE A 2 11.76 -7.42 -4.76
C ILE A 2 10.42 -7.31 -4.06
N THR A 3 10.43 -6.86 -2.81
CA THR A 3 9.20 -6.62 -2.04
C THR A 3 9.19 -5.16 -1.59
N PHE A 4 8.16 -4.44 -2.00
CA PHE A 4 7.90 -3.10 -1.50
C PHE A 4 6.94 -3.22 -0.32
N GLU A 5 7.36 -2.79 0.87
CA GLU A 5 6.55 -2.85 2.07
C GLU A 5 6.25 -1.44 2.56
N TYR A 6 4.99 -1.17 2.91
CA TYR A 6 4.66 0.07 3.59
C TYR A 6 3.78 -0.21 4.79
N ARG A 7 4.05 0.56 5.84
CA ARG A 7 3.39 0.45 7.15
C ARG A 7 2.80 1.79 7.48
N PHE A 8 1.61 1.79 8.07
CA PHE A 8 0.91 3.04 8.34
C PHE A 8 -0.16 2.88 9.40
N ASP A 9 -0.60 4.03 9.91
CA ASP A 9 -1.75 4.12 10.79
C ASP A 9 -2.87 4.85 10.04
N ILE A 10 -4.12 4.57 10.42
CA ILE A 10 -5.28 5.27 9.86
C ILE A 10 -5.48 6.53 10.70
N VAL A 11 -5.70 7.67 10.05
CA VAL A 11 -6.00 8.92 10.74
C VAL A 11 -7.22 8.71 11.65
N PRO A 12 -7.16 9.12 12.93
CA PRO A 12 -8.30 8.98 13.84
C PRO A 12 -9.59 9.54 13.23
N GLY A 13 -10.66 8.75 13.29
CA GLY A 13 -11.96 9.11 12.72
C GLY A 13 -12.12 8.80 11.23
N LYS A 14 -11.08 8.29 10.57
CA LYS A 14 -11.10 8.01 9.13
C LYS A 14 -11.23 6.53 8.78
N THR A 15 -11.46 5.66 9.75
CA THR A 15 -11.51 4.21 9.50
C THR A 15 -12.60 3.84 8.49
N ALA A 16 -13.79 4.40 8.62
CA ALA A 16 -14.89 4.11 7.69
C ALA A 16 -14.57 4.57 6.28
N GLU A 17 -13.96 5.75 6.13
CA GLU A 17 -13.53 6.27 4.82
C GLU A 17 -12.43 5.39 4.21
N TYR A 18 -11.50 4.92 5.05
CA TYR A 18 -10.43 4.04 4.59
C TYR A 18 -10.98 2.72 4.08
N GLU A 19 -11.93 2.10 4.81
CA GLU A 19 -12.57 0.86 4.37
C GLU A 19 -13.33 1.06 3.05
N LYS A 20 -14.01 2.19 2.89
CA LYS A 20 -14.68 2.54 1.64
C LYS A 20 -13.67 2.68 0.50
N TYR A 21 -12.54 3.32 0.76
CA TYR A 21 -11.46 3.47 -0.21
C TYR A 21 -10.97 2.09 -0.69
N LEU A 22 -10.75 1.15 0.24
CA LEU A 22 -10.29 -0.20 -0.12
C LEU A 22 -11.27 -0.95 -1.02
N LYS A 23 -12.56 -0.70 -0.87
CA LYS A 23 -13.60 -1.34 -1.69
C LYS A 23 -13.79 -0.65 -3.04
N GLY A 24 -13.34 0.59 -3.15
CA GLY A 24 -13.50 1.41 -4.36
C GLY A 24 -12.17 1.70 -5.05
N GLN A 25 -11.70 2.94 -4.94
CA GLN A 25 -10.52 3.43 -5.64
C GLN A 25 -9.25 2.64 -5.34
N GLY A 26 -9.09 2.16 -4.10
CA GLY A 26 -7.94 1.37 -3.70
C GLY A 26 -8.02 -0.11 -4.05
N LYS A 27 -9.18 -0.58 -4.55
CA LYS A 27 -9.33 -1.96 -4.96
C LYS A 27 -8.44 -2.25 -6.15
N ASN A 28 -7.65 -3.32 -6.04
CA ASN A 28 -6.74 -3.72 -7.11
C ASN A 28 -5.70 -2.63 -7.51
N ILE A 29 -5.41 -1.71 -6.60
CA ILE A 29 -4.48 -0.60 -6.88
C ILE A 29 -3.12 -1.10 -7.38
N TRP A 30 -2.68 -2.26 -6.90
CA TRP A 30 -1.43 -2.88 -7.31
C TRP A 30 -1.63 -3.97 -8.35
N THR A 31 -2.61 -4.83 -8.15
CA THR A 31 -2.75 -6.10 -8.91
C THR A 31 -3.08 -5.90 -10.37
N LYS A 32 -3.60 -4.74 -10.76
CA LYS A 32 -3.89 -4.42 -12.16
C LYS A 32 -2.63 -4.12 -12.98
N TYR A 33 -1.48 -3.95 -12.33
CA TYR A 33 -0.24 -3.60 -13.03
C TYR A 33 0.59 -4.84 -13.35
N LYS A 34 1.18 -4.82 -14.55
CA LYS A 34 2.14 -5.84 -14.97
C LYS A 34 3.38 -5.77 -14.08
N GLY A 35 3.91 -6.93 -13.71
CA GLY A 35 5.10 -7.02 -12.87
C GLY A 35 4.79 -7.24 -11.39
N VAL A 36 3.56 -7.03 -10.97
CA VAL A 36 3.12 -7.35 -9.60
C VAL A 36 2.84 -8.84 -9.49
N LYS A 37 3.53 -9.52 -8.58
CA LYS A 37 3.44 -10.98 -8.41
C LYS A 37 2.54 -11.38 -7.26
N ALA A 38 2.49 -10.60 -6.19
CA ALA A 38 1.64 -10.88 -5.04
C ALA A 38 1.43 -9.61 -4.22
N VAL A 39 0.32 -9.53 -3.53
CA VAL A 39 0.03 -8.46 -2.57
C VAL A 39 -0.46 -9.10 -1.29
N ARG A 40 0.16 -8.77 -0.17
CA ARG A 40 -0.23 -9.24 1.16
C ARG A 40 -0.59 -8.04 2.01
N LYS A 41 -1.70 -8.13 2.71
CA LYS A 41 -2.19 -7.06 3.58
C LYS A 41 -2.36 -7.61 4.99
N TYR A 42 -1.87 -6.87 5.97
CA TYR A 42 -1.94 -7.26 7.38
C TYR A 42 -2.56 -6.14 8.20
N LYS A 43 -3.26 -6.53 9.24
CA LYS A 43 -3.84 -5.62 10.23
C LYS A 43 -3.31 -6.03 11.59
N SER A 44 -2.94 -5.07 12.43
CA SER A 44 -2.53 -5.37 13.80
C SER A 44 -3.69 -6.00 14.59
N MET A 45 -3.40 -7.07 15.29
CA MET A 45 -4.36 -7.68 16.20
C MET A 45 -4.47 -6.91 17.53
N LEU A 46 -3.41 -6.15 17.88
CA LEU A 46 -3.37 -5.40 19.12
C LEU A 46 -3.92 -4.00 18.89
N GLY A 47 -5.08 -3.71 19.45
CA GLY A 47 -5.67 -2.37 19.32
C GLY A 47 -4.74 -1.30 19.86
N GLY A 48 -4.63 -0.19 19.15
CA GLY A 48 -3.79 0.93 19.55
C GLY A 48 -2.30 0.77 19.24
N SER A 49 -1.86 -0.38 18.71
CA SER A 49 -0.47 -0.57 18.32
C SER A 49 -0.19 0.09 16.97
N SER A 50 1.00 0.69 16.85
CA SER A 50 1.51 1.19 15.57
C SER A 50 2.63 0.25 15.08
N PRO A 51 2.67 -0.11 13.78
CA PRO A 51 1.72 0.28 12.73
C PRO A 51 0.41 -0.50 12.82
N GLN A 52 -0.69 0.15 12.46
CA GLN A 52 -2.01 -0.51 12.43
C GLN A 52 -2.16 -1.45 11.23
N ARG A 53 -1.53 -1.09 10.13
CA ARG A 53 -1.63 -1.82 8.85
C ARG A 53 -0.28 -1.97 8.20
N VAL A 54 -0.10 -3.10 7.50
CA VAL A 54 1.11 -3.39 6.73
C VAL A 54 0.67 -3.94 5.38
N VAL A 55 1.28 -3.44 4.30
CA VAL A 55 1.07 -3.95 2.95
C VAL A 55 2.41 -4.33 2.35
N GLN A 56 2.48 -5.51 1.75
CA GLN A 56 3.66 -6.00 1.06
C GLN A 56 3.30 -6.31 -0.39
N VAL A 57 4.09 -5.80 -1.31
CA VAL A 57 3.89 -5.99 -2.75
C VAL A 57 5.14 -6.63 -3.33
N ASP A 58 5.00 -7.84 -3.86
CA ASP A 58 6.10 -8.52 -4.55
C ASP A 58 6.08 -8.11 -6.01
N LEU A 59 7.23 -7.67 -6.52
CA LEU A 59 7.38 -7.24 -7.91
C LEU A 59 8.53 -8.00 -8.56
N ASP A 60 8.45 -8.15 -9.87
CA ASP A 60 9.48 -8.83 -10.66
C ASP A 60 10.79 -8.03 -10.73
N SER A 61 10.72 -6.69 -10.67
CA SER A 61 11.89 -5.83 -10.80
C SER A 61 11.63 -4.43 -10.24
N LEU A 62 12.72 -3.72 -9.99
CA LEU A 62 12.66 -2.31 -9.60
C LEU A 62 12.06 -1.45 -10.71
N ALA A 63 12.35 -1.79 -11.97
CA ALA A 63 11.80 -1.06 -13.12
C ALA A 63 10.27 -1.11 -13.13
N SER A 64 9.66 -2.25 -12.79
CA SER A 64 8.21 -2.38 -12.67
C SER A 64 7.66 -1.45 -11.59
N LEU A 65 8.32 -1.38 -10.44
CA LEU A 65 7.92 -0.49 -9.36
C LEU A 65 7.97 0.97 -9.81
N GLU A 66 9.07 1.38 -10.44
CA GLU A 66 9.24 2.75 -10.92
C GLU A 66 8.15 3.14 -11.93
N ARG A 67 7.82 2.22 -12.83
CA ARG A 67 6.76 2.43 -13.83
C ARG A 67 5.40 2.63 -13.16
N ILE A 68 5.07 1.82 -12.15
CA ILE A 68 3.81 1.93 -11.42
C ILE A 68 3.74 3.26 -10.68
N LEU A 69 4.80 3.61 -9.94
CA LEU A 69 4.85 4.86 -9.17
C LEU A 69 4.77 6.10 -10.05
N SER A 70 5.10 5.98 -11.33
CA SER A 70 5.04 7.08 -12.30
C SER A 70 3.69 7.16 -13.02
N ASP A 71 2.84 6.15 -12.89
CA ASP A 71 1.55 6.13 -13.57
C ASP A 71 0.60 7.18 -12.97
N PRO A 72 -0.02 8.05 -13.80
CA PRO A 72 -0.92 9.08 -13.30
C PRO A 72 -2.12 8.54 -12.51
N GLY A 73 -2.69 7.42 -12.94
CA GLY A 73 -3.80 6.77 -12.23
C GLY A 73 -3.38 6.29 -10.86
N PHE A 74 -2.18 5.71 -10.76
CA PHE A 74 -1.64 5.28 -9.47
C PHE A 74 -1.37 6.47 -8.54
N LYS A 75 -0.80 7.53 -9.06
CA LYS A 75 -0.54 8.75 -8.28
C LYS A 75 -1.81 9.33 -7.69
N LYS A 76 -2.90 9.35 -8.46
CA LYS A 76 -4.19 9.86 -8.00
C LYS A 76 -4.76 9.00 -6.86
N ALA A 77 -4.71 7.69 -7.01
CA ALA A 77 -5.15 6.77 -5.95
C ALA A 77 -4.28 6.89 -4.69
N LYS A 78 -2.97 7.08 -4.88
CA LYS A 78 -2.02 7.29 -3.79
C LYS A 78 -2.30 8.57 -3.01
N GLU A 79 -2.68 9.65 -3.69
CA GLU A 79 -3.06 10.91 -3.04
C GLU A 79 -4.26 10.69 -2.12
N LYS A 80 -5.27 9.97 -2.59
CA LYS A 80 -6.44 9.65 -1.75
C LYS A 80 -6.02 8.80 -0.56
N PHE A 81 -5.18 7.80 -0.76
CA PHE A 81 -4.63 6.98 0.31
C PHE A 81 -3.95 7.85 1.38
N HIS A 82 -3.06 8.76 0.97
CA HIS A 82 -2.33 9.60 1.91
C HIS A 82 -3.23 10.56 2.69
N SER A 83 -4.41 10.89 2.18
CA SER A 83 -5.36 11.72 2.91
C SER A 83 -6.03 10.99 4.08
N LEU A 84 -5.93 9.65 4.10
CA LEU A 84 -6.62 8.79 5.07
C LEU A 84 -5.68 8.19 6.11
N VAL A 85 -4.36 8.29 5.89
CA VAL A 85 -3.37 7.59 6.71
C VAL A 85 -2.28 8.55 7.23
N THR A 86 -1.56 8.07 8.24
CA THR A 86 -0.47 8.81 8.88
C THR A 86 0.63 7.85 9.28
N HIS A 87 1.80 8.37 9.64
CA HIS A 87 2.95 7.57 10.08
C HIS A 87 3.37 6.54 9.03
N VAL A 88 3.33 6.92 7.75
CA VAL A 88 3.70 6.01 6.66
C VAL A 88 5.21 5.83 6.62
N THR A 89 5.65 4.57 6.63
CA THR A 89 7.05 4.20 6.43
C THR A 89 7.15 3.15 5.35
N ASP A 90 8.12 3.31 4.46
CA ASP A 90 8.34 2.42 3.32
C ASP A 90 9.66 1.67 3.46
N SER A 91 9.70 0.46 2.94
CA SER A 91 10.92 -0.33 2.83
C SER A 91 10.94 -1.05 1.48
N LEU A 92 12.11 -1.17 0.90
CA LEU A 92 12.32 -1.94 -0.31
C LEU A 92 13.26 -3.09 0.03
N LEU A 93 12.78 -4.32 -0.11
CA LEU A 93 13.43 -5.52 0.38
C LEU A 93 13.79 -6.45 -0.76
N ILE A 94 14.92 -7.12 -0.64
CA ILE A 94 15.31 -8.20 -1.55
C ILE A 94 15.62 -9.44 -0.74
N SER A 95 15.42 -10.62 -1.35
CA SER A 95 15.80 -11.88 -0.72
C SER A 95 17.32 -12.02 -0.69
N VAL A 96 17.86 -12.52 0.40
CA VAL A 96 19.29 -12.78 0.55
C VAL A 96 19.56 -14.24 0.81
#